data_616effdcfd4a75d583d834d707c05540
#
_entry.id   616effdcfd4a75d583d834d707c05540
#
_cell.length_a   1.000
_cell.length_b   1.000
_cell.length_c   1.000
_cell.angle_alpha   90.00
_cell.angle_beta   90.00
_cell.angle_gamma   90.00
#
_symmetry.space_group_name_H-M   'P 1'
#
loop_
_entity.id
_entity.type
_entity.pdbx_description
1 polymer ?
#
loop_
_entity_poly.entity_id
_entity_poly.type
_entity_poly.pdbx_seq_one_letter_code
_entity_poly.pdbx_strand_id
1 'polypeptide(L)'
;MSLALAQRLQKAIQKIPKQHPDAILQLNEGASEADFSALEAAIWLQLPEDIKEVYRVCNGQSEDSAFLFAGQEWLSLARIGEEWSVWKGLYDSGDFPNEEEGQSAPDAAAVRPLWWSPKWIPFTHDGAGNHLCWDFDPSDEGNTGQVIHYYHDDALIEL
;
A
#
# COMPACT_ATOMS: atom_id res chain seq x y z
N MET A 1 10.93 -8.67 -15.51
CA MET A 1 10.91 -8.32 -14.07
C MET A 1 9.52 -8.34 -13.50
N SER A 2 8.58 -7.59 -14.06
CA SER A 2 7.18 -7.55 -13.63
C SER A 2 6.48 -8.90 -13.69
N LEU A 3 6.63 -9.64 -14.79
CA LEU A 3 6.10 -11.00 -14.93
C LEU A 3 6.61 -11.94 -13.81
N ALA A 4 7.85 -11.78 -13.40
CA ALA A 4 8.41 -12.58 -12.32
C ALA A 4 7.71 -12.28 -10.98
N LEU A 5 7.32 -11.04 -10.72
CA LEU A 5 6.63 -10.66 -9.50
C LEU A 5 5.20 -11.24 -9.47
N ALA A 6 4.44 -11.12 -10.55
CA ALA A 6 3.12 -11.71 -10.67
C ALA A 6 3.15 -13.23 -10.53
N GLN A 7 4.12 -13.90 -11.14
CA GLN A 7 4.31 -15.35 -11.02
C GLN A 7 4.66 -15.76 -9.58
N ARG A 8 5.49 -14.97 -8.89
CA ARG A 8 5.82 -15.21 -7.48
C ARG A 8 4.58 -15.09 -6.59
N LEU A 9 3.76 -14.08 -6.85
CA LEU A 9 2.49 -13.91 -6.14
C LEU A 9 1.56 -15.10 -6.36
N GLN A 10 1.37 -15.54 -7.61
CA GLN A 10 0.54 -16.70 -7.92
C GLN A 10 1.00 -17.96 -7.19
N LYS A 11 2.31 -18.21 -7.17
CA LYS A 11 2.89 -19.34 -6.44
C LYS A 11 2.67 -19.23 -4.92
N ALA A 12 2.81 -18.03 -4.36
CA ALA A 12 2.58 -17.79 -2.95
C ALA A 12 1.11 -18.05 -2.59
N ILE A 13 0.18 -17.54 -3.36
CA ILE A 13 -1.27 -17.74 -3.19
C ILE A 13 -1.62 -19.24 -3.20
N GLN A 14 -1.02 -20.01 -4.11
CA GLN A 14 -1.28 -21.45 -4.19
C GLN A 14 -0.74 -22.24 -3.00
N LYS A 15 0.30 -21.71 -2.33
CA LYS A 15 0.91 -22.38 -1.17
C LYS A 15 0.15 -22.12 0.14
N ILE A 16 -0.49 -20.96 0.28
CA ILE A 16 -1.13 -20.55 1.53
C ILE A 16 -2.17 -21.57 2.03
N PRO A 17 -3.11 -22.06 1.20
CA PRO A 17 -4.07 -23.06 1.67
C PRO A 17 -3.45 -24.38 2.10
N LYS A 18 -2.28 -24.72 1.58
CA LYS A 18 -1.54 -25.94 1.95
C LYS A 18 -0.82 -25.78 3.27
N GLN A 19 -0.30 -24.60 3.56
CA GLN A 19 0.44 -24.29 4.78
C GLN A 19 -0.49 -23.91 5.93
N HIS A 20 -1.64 -23.32 5.61
CA HIS A 20 -2.63 -22.81 6.57
C HIS A 20 -4.05 -23.28 6.15
N PRO A 21 -4.36 -24.59 6.30
CA PRO A 21 -5.63 -25.13 5.80
C PRO A 21 -6.87 -24.56 6.49
N ASP A 22 -6.71 -24.01 7.70
CA ASP A 22 -7.80 -23.39 8.45
C ASP A 22 -8.02 -21.92 8.10
N ALA A 23 -7.11 -21.31 7.34
CA ALA A 23 -7.23 -19.92 6.92
C ALA A 23 -8.19 -19.81 5.73
N ILE A 24 -9.19 -18.93 5.86
CA ILE A 24 -10.11 -18.62 4.76
C ILE A 24 -9.45 -17.56 3.90
N LEU A 25 -8.93 -17.97 2.75
CA LEU A 25 -8.32 -17.07 1.79
C LEU A 25 -9.33 -16.77 0.67
N GLN A 26 -9.83 -15.54 0.64
CA GLN A 26 -10.75 -15.07 -0.39
C GLN A 26 -10.16 -13.84 -1.08
N LEU A 27 -9.71 -14.03 -2.31
CA LEU A 27 -9.11 -12.98 -3.11
C LEU A 27 -10.10 -12.53 -4.18
N ASN A 28 -10.07 -11.24 -4.49
CA ASN A 28 -10.89 -10.69 -5.55
C ASN A 28 -10.35 -11.11 -6.92
N GLU A 29 -11.19 -11.08 -7.94
CA GLU A 29 -10.76 -11.23 -9.32
C GLU A 29 -9.74 -10.15 -9.68
N GLY A 30 -8.98 -10.38 -10.76
CA GLY A 30 -8.00 -9.42 -11.25
C GLY A 30 -8.64 -8.07 -11.61
N ALA A 31 -7.89 -6.99 -11.37
CA ALA A 31 -8.33 -5.65 -11.71
C ALA A 31 -8.42 -5.43 -13.22
N SER A 32 -9.38 -4.62 -13.63
CA SER A 32 -9.53 -4.18 -15.03
C SER A 32 -8.75 -2.90 -15.29
N GLU A 33 -8.58 -2.56 -16.56
CA GLU A 33 -7.96 -1.27 -16.94
C GLU A 33 -8.77 -0.08 -16.43
N ALA A 34 -10.11 -0.20 -16.35
CA ALA A 34 -10.96 0.82 -15.75
C ALA A 34 -10.68 1.02 -14.26
N ASP A 35 -10.40 -0.07 -13.53
CA ASP A 35 -10.04 0.01 -12.11
C ASP A 35 -8.73 0.77 -11.91
N PHE A 36 -7.71 0.50 -12.73
CA PHE A 36 -6.45 1.23 -12.69
C PHE A 36 -6.65 2.71 -13.01
N SER A 37 -7.37 3.02 -14.07
CA SER A 37 -7.63 4.41 -14.47
C SER A 37 -8.38 5.18 -13.38
N ALA A 38 -9.34 4.55 -12.72
CA ALA A 38 -10.10 5.17 -11.63
C ALA A 38 -9.20 5.51 -10.44
N LEU A 39 -8.33 4.58 -10.03
CA LEU A 39 -7.41 4.84 -8.93
C LEU A 39 -6.38 5.91 -9.31
N GLU A 40 -5.76 5.79 -10.47
CA GLU A 40 -4.75 6.76 -10.94
C GLU A 40 -5.31 8.18 -11.00
N ALA A 41 -6.56 8.33 -11.43
CA ALA A 41 -7.24 9.63 -11.42
C ALA A 41 -7.51 10.14 -10.00
N ALA A 42 -7.88 9.25 -9.08
CA ALA A 42 -8.19 9.62 -7.70
C ALA A 42 -6.95 10.07 -6.92
N ILE A 43 -5.81 9.42 -7.10
CA ILE A 43 -4.58 9.70 -6.37
C ILE A 43 -3.61 10.63 -7.11
N TRP A 44 -3.95 11.02 -8.33
CA TRP A 44 -3.13 11.89 -9.21
C TRP A 44 -1.73 11.34 -9.48
N LEU A 45 -1.64 10.03 -9.68
CA LEU A 45 -0.38 9.33 -9.85
C LEU A 45 -0.59 8.11 -10.73
N GLN A 46 0.37 7.83 -11.62
CA GLN A 46 0.34 6.62 -12.42
C GLN A 46 1.03 5.48 -11.71
N LEU A 47 0.36 4.33 -11.66
CA LEU A 47 0.92 3.13 -11.06
C LEU A 47 1.98 2.51 -11.99
N PRO A 48 3.11 2.06 -11.43
CA PRO A 48 4.09 1.30 -12.19
C PRO A 48 3.50 0.00 -12.75
N GLU A 49 4.02 -0.44 -13.87
CA GLU A 49 3.51 -1.63 -14.56
C GLU A 49 3.63 -2.90 -13.71
N ASP A 50 4.67 -3.05 -12.92
CA ASP A 50 4.84 -4.20 -12.04
C ASP A 50 3.76 -4.29 -10.96
N ILE A 51 3.30 -3.17 -10.43
CA ILE A 51 2.15 -3.12 -9.51
C ILE A 51 0.88 -3.51 -10.25
N LYS A 52 0.67 -2.99 -11.46
CA LYS A 52 -0.49 -3.34 -12.28
C LYS A 52 -0.52 -4.84 -12.60
N GLU A 53 0.61 -5.44 -12.93
CA GLU A 53 0.72 -6.88 -13.18
C GLU A 53 0.27 -7.70 -11.96
N VAL A 54 0.67 -7.28 -10.76
CA VAL A 54 0.24 -7.92 -9.51
C VAL A 54 -1.28 -7.83 -9.34
N TYR A 55 -1.85 -6.65 -9.54
CA TYR A 55 -3.29 -6.44 -9.38
C TYR A 55 -4.14 -7.05 -10.49
N ARG A 56 -3.57 -7.33 -11.67
CA ARG A 56 -4.24 -8.13 -12.70
C ARG A 56 -4.39 -9.59 -12.29
N VAL A 57 -3.53 -10.09 -11.41
CA VAL A 57 -3.68 -11.44 -10.82
C VAL A 57 -4.84 -11.46 -9.83
N CYS A 58 -4.83 -10.54 -8.87
CA CYS A 58 -5.88 -10.37 -7.87
C CYS A 58 -6.01 -8.91 -7.50
N ASN A 59 -7.22 -8.40 -7.45
CA ASN A 59 -7.51 -7.03 -7.01
C ASN A 59 -7.69 -6.99 -5.49
N GLY A 60 -6.63 -7.31 -4.75
CA GLY A 60 -6.68 -7.37 -3.30
C GLY A 60 -7.50 -8.55 -2.77
N GLN A 61 -7.81 -8.51 -1.49
CA GLN A 61 -8.60 -9.54 -0.80
C GLN A 61 -10.03 -9.05 -0.54
N SER A 62 -10.96 -10.00 -0.36
CA SER A 62 -12.31 -9.68 0.11
C SER A 62 -12.31 -9.42 1.61
N GLU A 63 -13.37 -8.77 2.11
CA GLU A 63 -13.53 -8.45 3.54
C GLU A 63 -13.54 -9.71 4.43
N ASP A 64 -13.99 -10.83 3.91
CA ASP A 64 -14.07 -12.08 4.64
C ASP A 64 -12.78 -12.91 4.62
N SER A 65 -11.76 -12.44 3.92
CA SER A 65 -10.50 -13.16 3.79
C SER A 65 -9.62 -13.00 5.03
N ALA A 66 -8.84 -14.06 5.34
CA ALA A 66 -7.73 -13.93 6.26
C ALA A 66 -6.74 -12.90 5.74
N PHE A 67 -6.10 -12.16 6.66
CA PHE A 67 -5.16 -11.11 6.30
C PHE A 67 -3.86 -11.71 5.75
N LEU A 68 -3.42 -11.21 4.60
CA LEU A 68 -2.28 -11.76 3.86
C LEU A 68 -0.93 -11.18 4.25
N PHE A 69 -0.90 -9.93 4.69
CA PHE A 69 0.36 -9.22 4.90
C PHE A 69 0.58 -8.92 6.40
N ALA A 70 1.21 -9.85 7.11
CA ALA A 70 1.62 -9.65 8.50
C ALA A 70 0.49 -9.13 9.41
N GLY A 71 -0.70 -9.69 9.28
CA GLY A 71 -1.88 -9.26 10.04
C GLY A 71 -2.59 -8.05 9.45
N GLN A 72 -2.29 -7.68 8.20
CA GLN A 72 -2.93 -6.57 7.50
C GLN A 72 -3.72 -7.05 6.28
N GLU A 73 -4.87 -6.39 6.05
CA GLU A 73 -5.69 -6.58 4.86
C GLU A 73 -4.92 -6.12 3.61
N TRP A 74 -4.94 -6.92 2.54
CA TRP A 74 -4.47 -6.48 1.23
C TRP A 74 -5.59 -5.74 0.51
N LEU A 75 -5.44 -4.43 0.36
CA LEU A 75 -6.48 -3.55 -0.17
C LEU A 75 -6.70 -3.77 -1.67
N SER A 76 -7.97 -3.79 -2.09
CA SER A 76 -8.34 -3.63 -3.50
C SER A 76 -8.00 -2.21 -3.97
N LEU A 77 -7.97 -1.99 -5.28
CA LEU A 77 -7.71 -0.66 -5.83
C LEU A 77 -8.75 0.37 -5.35
N ALA A 78 -10.02 -0.02 -5.26
CA ALA A 78 -11.06 0.86 -4.72
C ALA A 78 -10.81 1.21 -3.25
N ARG A 79 -10.42 0.23 -2.44
CA ARG A 79 -10.10 0.44 -1.04
C ARG A 79 -8.85 1.28 -0.85
N ILE A 80 -7.85 1.14 -1.72
CA ILE A 80 -6.68 2.02 -1.73
C ILE A 80 -7.10 3.47 -1.89
N GLY A 81 -7.98 3.74 -2.84
CA GLY A 81 -8.51 5.09 -3.07
C GLY A 81 -9.26 5.66 -1.87
N GLU A 82 -10.06 4.83 -1.21
CA GLU A 82 -10.80 5.21 -0.01
C GLU A 82 -9.88 5.57 1.15
N GLU A 83 -8.92 4.69 1.46
CA GLU A 83 -7.96 4.93 2.55
C GLU A 83 -7.08 6.17 2.25
N TRP A 84 -6.60 6.28 1.03
CA TRP A 84 -5.81 7.45 0.61
C TRP A 84 -6.62 8.75 0.77
N SER A 85 -7.91 8.74 0.41
CA SER A 85 -8.74 9.95 0.52
C SER A 85 -8.96 10.39 1.96
N VAL A 86 -9.00 9.47 2.92
CA VAL A 86 -9.05 9.82 4.34
C VAL A 86 -7.80 10.61 4.75
N TRP A 87 -6.62 10.10 4.42
CA TRP A 87 -5.35 10.78 4.70
C TRP A 87 -5.23 12.11 3.97
N LYS A 88 -5.62 12.14 2.70
CA LYS A 88 -5.61 13.37 1.90
C LYS A 88 -6.52 14.44 2.49
N GLY A 89 -7.68 14.04 2.99
CA GLY A 89 -8.60 14.94 3.69
C GLY A 89 -7.97 15.56 4.94
N LEU A 90 -7.31 14.75 5.76
CA LEU A 90 -6.58 15.22 6.94
C LEU A 90 -5.42 16.16 6.55
N TYR A 91 -4.69 15.80 5.52
CA TYR A 91 -3.60 16.61 4.99
C TYR A 91 -4.09 17.99 4.51
N ASP A 92 -5.18 18.01 3.73
CA ASP A 92 -5.77 19.25 3.21
C ASP A 92 -6.37 20.12 4.30
N SER A 93 -6.83 19.53 5.41
CA SER A 93 -7.37 20.23 6.58
C SER A 93 -6.27 20.85 7.45
N GLY A 94 -5.00 20.53 7.19
CA GLY A 94 -3.88 21.04 7.98
C GLY A 94 -3.71 20.34 9.33
N ASP A 95 -4.24 19.12 9.47
CA ASP A 95 -4.13 18.33 10.71
C ASP A 95 -2.72 17.78 10.96
N PHE A 96 -1.88 17.79 9.94
CA PHE A 96 -0.48 17.38 10.08
C PHE A 96 0.41 18.61 10.34
N PRO A 97 1.47 18.47 11.15
CA PRO A 97 2.46 19.51 11.34
C PRO A 97 3.13 19.92 10.03
N ASN A 98 3.74 21.12 10.02
CA ASN A 98 4.52 21.58 8.88
C ASN A 98 5.60 20.57 8.48
N GLU A 99 5.91 20.52 7.19
CA GLU A 99 6.93 19.61 6.66
C GLU A 99 8.29 19.76 7.35
N GLU A 100 8.63 20.96 7.80
CA GLU A 100 9.87 21.24 8.53
C GLU A 100 9.91 20.59 9.93
N GLU A 101 8.75 20.28 10.50
CA GLU A 101 8.59 19.60 11.78
C GLU A 101 8.31 18.11 11.61
N GLY A 102 8.51 17.59 10.40
CA GLY A 102 8.25 16.21 10.06
C GLY A 102 9.05 15.24 10.91
N GLN A 103 8.52 14.06 11.06
CA GLN A 103 9.12 12.99 11.84
C GLN A 103 10.40 12.52 11.19
N SER A 104 11.44 12.41 11.97
CA SER A 104 12.60 11.64 11.54
C SER A 104 12.32 10.17 11.77
N ALA A 105 12.38 9.37 10.74
CA ALA A 105 12.53 7.95 10.88
C ALA A 105 14.03 7.67 11.12
N PRO A 106 14.46 7.34 12.34
CA PRO A 106 15.90 7.29 12.64
C PRO A 106 16.69 6.32 11.78
N ASP A 107 16.04 5.28 11.29
CA ASP A 107 16.67 4.22 10.52
C ASP A 107 16.30 4.26 9.03
N ALA A 108 15.58 5.29 8.59
CA ALA A 108 15.08 5.36 7.22
C ALA A 108 15.51 6.65 6.53
N ALA A 109 16.81 6.83 6.35
CA ALA A 109 17.37 7.93 5.54
C ALA A 109 16.78 7.95 4.12
N ALA A 110 16.30 6.81 3.63
CA ALA A 110 15.65 6.64 2.33
C ALA A 110 14.22 7.21 2.28
N VAL A 111 13.61 7.52 3.43
CA VAL A 111 12.26 8.07 3.50
C VAL A 111 12.32 9.55 3.92
N ARG A 112 11.51 10.38 3.27
CA ARG A 112 11.43 11.79 3.65
C ARG A 112 10.84 11.94 5.06
N PRO A 113 11.37 12.85 5.90
CA PRO A 113 10.90 13.04 7.28
C PRO A 113 9.60 13.85 7.32
N LEU A 114 8.52 13.27 6.82
CA LEU A 114 7.19 13.86 6.76
C LEU A 114 6.24 13.13 7.71
N TRP A 115 5.20 13.81 8.16
CA TRP A 115 4.11 13.16 8.88
C TRP A 115 3.29 12.27 7.97
N TRP A 116 3.05 12.72 6.75
CA TRP A 116 2.37 11.99 5.70
C TRP A 116 2.64 12.67 4.35
N SER A 117 2.63 11.89 3.27
CA SER A 117 2.76 12.40 1.92
C SER A 117 1.64 11.89 1.04
N PRO A 118 1.05 12.73 0.17
CA PRO A 118 0.08 12.28 -0.83
C PRO A 118 0.64 11.24 -1.81
N LYS A 119 1.96 11.09 -1.86
CA LYS A 119 2.63 10.09 -2.70
C LYS A 119 2.99 8.82 -1.95
N TRP A 120 2.56 8.68 -0.70
CA TRP A 120 2.58 7.42 0.04
C TRP A 120 1.24 6.74 -0.14
N ILE A 121 1.21 5.70 -0.96
CA ILE A 121 -0.01 5.04 -1.38
C ILE A 121 -0.22 3.78 -0.55
N PRO A 122 -1.23 3.74 0.35
CA PRO A 122 -1.45 2.58 1.20
C PRO A 122 -2.01 1.41 0.38
N PHE A 123 -1.39 0.24 0.49
CA PHE A 123 -1.91 -0.96 -0.16
C PHE A 123 -2.30 -2.05 0.84
N THR A 124 -2.09 -1.82 2.14
CA THR A 124 -2.59 -2.66 3.22
C THR A 124 -3.23 -1.81 4.31
N HIS A 125 -4.02 -2.44 5.18
CA HIS A 125 -4.62 -1.79 6.33
C HIS A 125 -4.75 -2.79 7.49
N ASP A 126 -4.38 -2.37 8.69
CA ASP A 126 -4.47 -3.21 9.89
C ASP A 126 -5.76 -3.03 10.70
N GLY A 127 -6.63 -2.13 10.26
CA GLY A 127 -7.87 -1.77 10.97
C GLY A 127 -7.70 -0.66 12.00
N ALA A 128 -6.47 -0.21 12.26
CA ALA A 128 -6.16 0.82 13.25
C ALA A 128 -5.48 2.06 12.65
N GLY A 129 -5.43 2.18 11.34
CA GLY A 129 -4.82 3.32 10.65
C GLY A 129 -3.36 3.14 10.28
N ASN A 130 -2.84 1.92 10.39
CA ASN A 130 -1.47 1.61 9.96
C ASN A 130 -1.48 0.90 8.61
N HIS A 131 -0.46 1.15 7.82
CA HIS A 131 -0.39 0.67 6.44
C HIS A 131 1.01 0.27 6.03
N LEU A 132 1.12 -0.66 5.09
CA LEU A 132 2.23 -0.71 4.15
C LEU A 132 1.89 0.22 2.99
N CYS A 133 2.83 1.06 2.62
CA CYS A 133 2.63 2.03 1.52
C CYS A 133 3.72 1.85 0.47
N TRP A 134 3.35 2.10 -0.78
CA TRP A 134 4.34 2.40 -1.81
C TRP A 134 4.74 3.86 -1.67
N ASP A 135 6.03 4.11 -1.57
CA ASP A 135 6.60 5.46 -1.48
C ASP A 135 7.03 5.92 -2.87
N PHE A 136 6.26 6.84 -3.44
CA PHE A 136 6.58 7.46 -4.74
C PHE A 136 7.24 8.84 -4.59
N ASP A 137 7.65 9.19 -3.38
CA ASP A 137 8.33 10.44 -3.08
C ASP A 137 9.47 10.21 -2.06
N PRO A 138 10.40 9.29 -2.38
CA PRO A 138 11.49 8.97 -1.45
C PRO A 138 12.47 10.14 -1.31
N SER A 139 13.34 10.06 -0.31
CA SER A 139 14.51 10.94 -0.22
C SER A 139 15.53 10.61 -1.32
N ASP A 140 16.59 11.41 -1.38
CA ASP A 140 17.69 11.17 -2.33
C ASP A 140 18.39 9.83 -2.13
N GLU A 141 18.29 9.24 -0.94
CA GLU A 141 18.86 7.93 -0.61
C GLU A 141 17.90 6.77 -0.85
N GLY A 142 16.64 7.06 -1.22
CA GLY A 142 15.61 6.05 -1.43
C GLY A 142 15.37 5.71 -2.88
N ASN A 143 14.46 4.77 -3.09
CA ASN A 143 14.04 4.34 -4.42
C ASN A 143 12.54 4.55 -4.60
N THR A 144 12.16 5.12 -5.73
CA THR A 144 10.74 5.31 -6.07
C THR A 144 10.02 3.96 -6.13
N GLY A 145 8.91 3.87 -5.41
CA GLY A 145 8.13 2.63 -5.31
C GLY A 145 8.59 1.69 -4.20
N GLN A 146 9.54 2.11 -3.38
CA GLN A 146 9.92 1.35 -2.18
C GLN A 146 8.72 1.15 -1.26
N VAL A 147 8.74 0.10 -0.45
CA VAL A 147 7.69 -0.18 0.54
C VAL A 147 8.10 0.38 1.89
N ILE A 148 7.20 1.14 2.50
CA ILE A 148 7.40 1.67 3.84
C ILE A 148 6.27 1.21 4.76
N HIS A 149 6.58 1.01 6.05
CA HIS A 149 5.60 0.87 7.11
C HIS A 149 5.20 2.26 7.62
N TYR A 150 3.92 2.56 7.59
CA TYR A 150 3.36 3.79 8.12
C TYR A 150 2.56 3.51 9.39
N TYR A 151 2.98 4.11 10.51
CA TYR A 151 2.34 4.01 11.81
C TYR A 151 1.77 5.37 12.18
N HIS A 152 0.45 5.48 12.25
CA HIS A 152 -0.22 6.77 12.41
C HIS A 152 -0.01 7.40 13.80
N ASP A 153 0.07 6.60 14.86
CA ASP A 153 0.18 7.08 16.23
C ASP A 153 1.58 7.55 16.59
N ASP A 154 2.57 6.84 16.11
CA ASP A 154 3.98 7.13 16.41
C ASP A 154 4.63 7.98 15.34
N ALA A 155 3.92 8.20 14.24
CA ALA A 155 4.45 8.74 12.99
C ALA A 155 5.80 8.10 12.65
N LEU A 156 5.96 6.83 13.02
CA LEU A 156 7.15 6.05 12.75
C LEU A 156 7.02 5.49 11.34
N ILE A 157 8.09 5.64 10.57
CA ILE A 157 8.16 5.15 9.21
C ILE A 157 9.38 4.26 9.11
N GLU A 158 9.18 3.03 8.70
CA GLU A 158 10.22 2.02 8.53
C GLU A 158 10.23 1.49 7.10
N LEU A 159 11.39 1.12 6.59
CA LEU A 159 11.56 0.41 5.33
C LEU A 159 11.32 -1.09 5.49
#